data_6ebc301847157ff8f46aa9b930155a95
#
_entry.id   6ebc301847157ff8f46aa9b930155a95
#
_cell.length_a   1.000
_cell.length_b   1.000
_cell.length_c   1.000
_cell.angle_alpha   90.00
_cell.angle_beta   90.00
_cell.angle_gamma   90.00
#
_symmetry.space_group_name_H-M   'P 1'
#
loop_
_entity.id
_entity.type
_entity.pdbx_description
1 polymer ?
#
loop_
_entity_poly.entity_id
_entity_poly.type
_entity_poly.pdbx_seq_one_letter_code
_entity_poly.pdbx_strand_id
1 'polypeptide(L)'
;MEEPLQFGDGGRLFGILTLPSRSHRKAPGLPVFVFLNAGLLHRVGPRRLYVHLARDLSRMGFSSLRVDLAGKGDSPPRPGLTNQQSVAADYDEILRVLESRLARVPLILAGLCSGADNAIRLAPKDSRVVGLVLLDPVCSPDDGFSARAFVSKYTNTARYVAWLKRRFEAPTTQPRGSQEQIDPLTLRDAPTLEQLRDAPLEQLRSAFESIRERDGRVLSVFTQYALQYYNQAGQLARVLGVAGYQQFCTELFWPQAEHTYTLELHRRRLIDAIKTWAGGFIRSRIDVTRNIGTD
;
A
#
# COMPACT_ATOMS: atom_id res chain seq x y z
N MET A 1 -13.00 -18.53 2.41
CA MET A 1 -12.37 -19.41 3.44
C MET A 1 -11.05 -18.78 3.84
N GLU A 2 -10.74 -18.70 5.13
CA GLU A 2 -9.44 -18.22 5.64
C GLU A 2 -8.67 -19.41 6.21
N GLU A 3 -7.42 -19.60 5.79
CA GLU A 3 -6.54 -20.68 6.18
C GLU A 3 -5.29 -20.10 6.84
N PRO A 4 -5.02 -20.37 8.13
CA PRO A 4 -3.77 -19.99 8.76
C PRO A 4 -2.63 -20.85 8.21
N LEU A 5 -1.51 -20.20 7.92
CA LEU A 5 -0.31 -20.84 7.41
C LEU A 5 0.88 -20.55 8.32
N GLN A 6 1.65 -21.59 8.56
CA GLN A 6 3.00 -21.49 9.09
C GLN A 6 3.92 -22.11 8.04
N PHE A 7 4.88 -21.36 7.53
CA PHE A 7 5.68 -21.74 6.37
C PHE A 7 7.08 -21.13 6.41
N GLY A 8 7.84 -21.37 5.36
CA GLY A 8 9.24 -20.97 5.27
C GLY A 8 10.15 -21.94 6.01
N ASP A 9 11.45 -21.69 5.91
CA ASP A 9 12.48 -22.53 6.53
C ASP A 9 12.29 -22.59 8.06
N GLY A 10 12.14 -23.81 8.58
CA GLY A 10 11.82 -24.04 9.98
C GLY A 10 10.43 -23.51 10.42
N GLY A 11 9.51 -23.22 9.48
CA GLY A 11 8.16 -22.76 9.80
C GLY A 11 8.12 -21.38 10.46
N ARG A 12 9.06 -20.50 10.11
CA ARG A 12 9.22 -19.20 10.80
C ARG A 12 8.27 -18.11 10.36
N LEU A 13 7.63 -18.23 9.19
CA LEU A 13 6.71 -17.22 8.70
C LEU A 13 5.27 -17.60 8.99
N PHE A 14 4.50 -16.61 9.40
CA PHE A 14 3.07 -16.76 9.68
C PHE A 14 2.25 -15.94 8.70
N GLY A 15 1.18 -16.53 8.18
CA GLY A 15 0.29 -15.88 7.26
C GLY A 15 -1.15 -16.38 7.34
N ILE A 16 -2.05 -15.68 6.68
CA ILE A 16 -3.43 -16.10 6.47
C ILE A 16 -3.72 -16.06 4.98
N LEU A 17 -3.92 -17.22 4.38
CA LEU A 17 -4.40 -17.36 3.00
C LEU A 17 -5.92 -17.25 2.99
N THR A 18 -6.44 -16.27 2.26
CA THR A 18 -7.87 -16.08 2.07
C THR A 18 -8.23 -16.48 0.66
N LEU A 19 -9.10 -17.48 0.51
CA LEU A 19 -9.55 -18.00 -0.77
C LEU A 19 -11.00 -17.60 -1.04
N PRO A 20 -11.38 -17.32 -2.30
CA PRO A 20 -12.77 -17.13 -2.68
C PRO A 20 -13.55 -18.44 -2.52
N SER A 21 -14.83 -18.36 -2.17
CA SER A 21 -15.74 -19.51 -2.24
C SER A 21 -15.97 -19.92 -3.70
N ARG A 22 -16.44 -21.17 -3.93
CA ARG A 22 -16.72 -21.65 -5.28
C ARG A 22 -17.71 -20.73 -6.03
N SER A 23 -18.70 -20.20 -5.33
CA SER A 23 -19.70 -19.26 -5.89
C SER A 23 -19.12 -17.89 -6.27
N HIS A 24 -17.97 -17.50 -5.73
CA HIS A 24 -17.32 -16.22 -6.01
C HIS A 24 -16.13 -16.32 -6.98
N ARG A 25 -15.82 -17.51 -7.50
CA ARG A 25 -14.78 -17.70 -8.52
C ARG A 25 -15.30 -17.21 -9.87
N LYS A 26 -15.08 -15.94 -10.19
CA LYS A 26 -15.62 -15.30 -11.41
C LYS A 26 -14.78 -15.52 -12.66
N ALA A 27 -13.46 -15.66 -12.51
CA ALA A 27 -12.56 -15.87 -13.64
C ALA A 27 -11.32 -16.68 -13.17
N PRO A 28 -10.83 -17.64 -13.97
CA PRO A 28 -9.57 -18.30 -13.69
C PRO A 28 -8.40 -17.35 -13.88
N GLY A 29 -7.33 -17.56 -13.11
CA GLY A 29 -6.07 -16.82 -13.26
C GLY A 29 -6.09 -15.36 -12.81
N LEU A 30 -7.04 -14.96 -11.95
CA LEU A 30 -6.97 -13.67 -11.29
C LEU A 30 -5.71 -13.59 -10.42
N PRO A 31 -5.05 -12.41 -10.34
CA PRO A 31 -3.87 -12.25 -9.52
C PRO A 31 -4.16 -12.42 -8.03
N VAL A 32 -3.17 -12.89 -7.29
CA VAL A 32 -3.21 -13.04 -5.83
C VAL A 32 -2.68 -11.78 -5.17
N PHE A 33 -3.41 -11.23 -4.21
CA PHE A 33 -2.94 -10.12 -3.40
C PHE A 33 -1.99 -10.63 -2.31
N VAL A 34 -0.81 -10.03 -2.19
CA VAL A 34 0.13 -10.24 -1.09
C VAL A 34 0.21 -8.95 -0.29
N PHE A 35 -0.30 -8.98 0.94
CA PHE A 35 -0.27 -7.83 1.85
C PHE A 35 0.99 -7.87 2.71
N LEU A 36 1.87 -6.88 2.51
CA LEU A 36 3.13 -6.70 3.23
C LEU A 36 2.91 -5.81 4.46
N ASN A 37 3.60 -6.12 5.57
CA ASN A 37 3.44 -5.37 6.82
C ASN A 37 3.73 -3.88 6.66
N ALA A 38 2.97 -3.06 7.37
CA ALA A 38 3.22 -1.65 7.58
C ALA A 38 4.05 -1.46 8.85
N GLY A 39 5.29 -0.99 8.74
CA GLY A 39 6.19 -0.86 9.90
C GLY A 39 6.31 -2.16 10.68
N LEU A 40 6.06 -2.09 11.98
CA LEU A 40 6.03 -3.26 12.88
C LEU A 40 4.63 -3.87 13.07
N LEU A 41 3.62 -3.36 12.35
CA LEU A 41 2.26 -3.83 12.51
C LEU A 41 2.11 -5.27 12.04
N HIS A 42 1.31 -6.03 12.78
CA HIS A 42 0.92 -7.40 12.46
C HIS A 42 0.15 -7.49 11.13
N ARG A 43 0.13 -8.68 10.49
CA ARG A 43 -0.58 -9.00 9.22
C ARG A 43 -2.05 -8.61 9.13
N VAL A 44 -2.68 -8.22 10.23
CA VAL A 44 -4.05 -7.70 10.23
C VAL A 44 -4.14 -6.30 9.62
N GLY A 45 -3.02 -5.58 9.57
CA GLY A 45 -2.95 -4.18 9.16
C GLY A 45 -3.57 -3.21 10.18
N PRO A 46 -3.40 -1.90 9.98
CA PRO A 46 -3.96 -0.91 10.90
C PRO A 46 -5.48 -1.05 10.95
N ARG A 47 -6.04 -1.02 12.16
CA ARG A 47 -7.50 -1.15 12.37
C ARG A 47 -8.14 -2.32 11.59
N ARG A 48 -7.41 -3.44 11.44
CA ARG A 48 -7.83 -4.64 10.69
C ARG A 48 -8.08 -4.38 9.18
N LEU A 49 -7.47 -3.35 8.61
CA LEU A 49 -7.64 -2.97 7.20
C LEU A 49 -7.39 -4.14 6.25
N TYR A 50 -6.28 -4.87 6.44
CA TYR A 50 -5.95 -6.00 5.56
C TYR A 50 -6.92 -7.17 5.72
N VAL A 51 -7.53 -7.34 6.90
CA VAL A 51 -8.57 -8.35 7.11
C VAL A 51 -9.83 -8.01 6.30
N HIS A 52 -10.28 -6.76 6.38
CA HIS A 52 -11.45 -6.31 5.61
C HIS A 52 -11.19 -6.40 4.11
N LEU A 53 -10.02 -5.93 3.63
CA LEU A 53 -9.64 -6.03 2.22
C LEU A 53 -9.60 -7.47 1.73
N ALA A 54 -8.93 -8.38 2.44
CA ALA A 54 -8.83 -9.78 2.05
C ALA A 54 -10.22 -10.44 1.91
N ARG A 55 -11.13 -10.15 2.84
CA ARG A 55 -12.50 -10.67 2.80
C ARG A 55 -13.32 -10.08 1.66
N ASP A 56 -13.22 -8.78 1.41
CA ASP A 56 -13.94 -8.13 0.33
C ASP A 56 -13.41 -8.57 -1.05
N LEU A 57 -12.09 -8.65 -1.21
CA LEU A 57 -11.46 -9.16 -2.42
C LEU A 57 -11.83 -10.62 -2.69
N SER A 58 -11.97 -11.45 -1.64
CA SER A 58 -12.40 -12.84 -1.80
C SER A 58 -13.85 -12.96 -2.32
N ARG A 59 -14.73 -12.02 -1.96
CA ARG A 59 -16.09 -11.93 -2.54
C ARG A 59 -16.08 -11.52 -4.01
N MET A 60 -15.02 -10.82 -4.44
CA MET A 60 -14.81 -10.46 -5.85
C MET A 60 -14.13 -11.57 -6.66
N GLY A 61 -13.66 -12.65 -6.02
CA GLY A 61 -13.01 -13.79 -6.65
C GLY A 61 -11.50 -13.82 -6.55
N PHE A 62 -10.88 -12.84 -5.88
CA PHE A 62 -9.43 -12.82 -5.66
C PHE A 62 -9.02 -13.68 -4.46
N SER A 63 -7.89 -14.34 -4.58
CA SER A 63 -7.17 -14.89 -3.43
C SER A 63 -6.26 -13.83 -2.82
N SER A 64 -5.94 -13.95 -1.54
CA SER A 64 -4.97 -13.07 -0.90
C SER A 64 -4.20 -13.75 0.22
N LEU A 65 -2.93 -13.38 0.38
CA LEU A 65 -2.08 -13.76 1.49
C LEU A 65 -1.76 -12.52 2.32
N ARG A 66 -2.10 -12.54 3.59
CA ARG A 66 -1.63 -11.59 4.60
C ARG A 66 -0.51 -12.26 5.36
N VAL A 67 0.68 -11.69 5.38
CA VAL A 67 1.86 -12.31 5.96
C VAL A 67 2.50 -11.42 7.02
N ASP A 68 3.09 -12.02 8.04
CA ASP A 68 4.07 -11.39 8.90
C ASP A 68 5.46 -11.71 8.37
N LEU A 69 6.16 -10.68 7.90
CA LEU A 69 7.56 -10.79 7.53
C LEU A 69 8.43 -10.99 8.77
N ALA A 70 9.61 -11.54 8.61
CA ALA A 70 10.53 -11.80 9.71
C ALA A 70 10.77 -10.57 10.60
N GLY A 71 10.68 -10.76 11.91
CA GLY A 71 10.75 -9.70 12.91
C GLY A 71 9.49 -8.87 13.07
N LYS A 72 8.35 -9.29 12.48
CA LYS A 72 7.06 -8.61 12.57
C LYS A 72 5.97 -9.58 13.01
N GLY A 73 4.99 -9.05 13.77
CA GLY A 73 3.89 -9.86 14.27
C GLY A 73 4.35 -11.15 14.97
N ASP A 74 3.90 -12.30 14.47
CA ASP A 74 4.24 -13.61 15.04
C ASP A 74 5.51 -14.25 14.43
N SER A 75 6.10 -13.64 13.40
CA SER A 75 7.29 -14.16 12.72
C SER A 75 8.58 -13.71 13.40
N PRO A 76 9.44 -14.63 13.86
CA PRO A 76 10.71 -14.28 14.49
C PRO A 76 11.66 -13.60 13.49
N PRO A 77 12.60 -12.78 13.97
CA PRO A 77 13.58 -12.11 13.10
C PRO A 77 14.55 -13.12 12.46
N ARG A 78 15.21 -12.71 11.37
CA ARG A 78 16.33 -13.44 10.74
C ARG A 78 17.66 -12.85 11.25
N PRO A 79 18.38 -13.54 12.15
CA PRO A 79 19.67 -13.05 12.62
C PRO A 79 20.67 -12.90 11.46
N GLY A 80 21.50 -11.86 11.53
CA GLY A 80 22.60 -11.64 10.59
C GLY A 80 22.18 -11.06 9.21
N LEU A 81 20.89 -10.88 8.96
CA LEU A 81 20.42 -10.25 7.73
C LEU A 81 19.97 -8.80 7.97
N THR A 82 20.26 -7.93 7.00
CA THR A 82 19.65 -6.61 6.95
C THR A 82 18.14 -6.75 6.70
N ASN A 83 17.37 -5.69 7.00
CA ASN A 83 15.92 -5.70 6.73
C ASN A 83 15.61 -6.00 5.25
N GLN A 84 16.38 -5.45 4.31
CA GLN A 84 16.16 -5.69 2.88
C GLN A 84 16.45 -7.14 2.47
N GLN A 85 17.53 -7.73 2.99
CA GLN A 85 17.86 -9.14 2.75
C GLN A 85 16.82 -10.07 3.37
N SER A 86 16.35 -9.75 4.58
CA SER A 86 15.28 -10.48 5.25
C SER A 86 13.98 -10.46 4.45
N VAL A 87 13.55 -9.29 3.98
CA VAL A 87 12.35 -9.15 3.14
C VAL A 87 12.48 -9.92 1.83
N ALA A 88 13.65 -9.93 1.19
CA ALA A 88 13.87 -10.69 -0.04
C ALA A 88 13.77 -12.21 0.23
N ALA A 89 14.41 -12.71 1.29
CA ALA A 89 14.33 -14.11 1.67
C ALA A 89 12.91 -14.54 2.04
N ASP A 90 12.17 -13.69 2.77
CA ASP A 90 10.77 -13.94 3.10
C ASP A 90 9.89 -13.97 1.86
N TYR A 91 10.17 -13.11 0.88
CA TYR A 91 9.44 -13.09 -0.38
C TYR A 91 9.61 -14.40 -1.15
N ASP A 92 10.82 -14.96 -1.22
CA ASP A 92 11.06 -16.27 -1.84
C ASP A 92 10.24 -17.39 -1.16
N GLU A 93 10.10 -17.34 0.16
CA GLU A 93 9.26 -18.28 0.90
C GLU A 93 7.77 -18.08 0.63
N ILE A 94 7.33 -16.81 0.52
CA ILE A 94 5.96 -16.47 0.11
C ILE A 94 5.67 -17.05 -1.26
N LEU A 95 6.59 -16.94 -2.21
CA LEU A 95 6.42 -17.47 -3.56
C LEU A 95 6.27 -18.98 -3.55
N ARG A 96 7.12 -19.71 -2.79
CA ARG A 96 7.05 -21.17 -2.67
C ARG A 96 5.71 -21.63 -2.07
N VAL A 97 5.24 -21.00 -1.00
CA VAL A 97 3.96 -21.39 -0.39
C VAL A 97 2.77 -21.07 -1.31
N LEU A 98 2.79 -19.95 -2.03
CA LEU A 98 1.73 -19.64 -2.99
C LEU A 98 1.71 -20.62 -4.17
N GLU A 99 2.87 -20.98 -4.72
CA GLU A 99 2.98 -21.97 -5.79
C GLU A 99 2.49 -23.37 -5.36
N SER A 100 2.77 -23.77 -4.14
CA SER A 100 2.29 -25.06 -3.59
C SER A 100 0.77 -25.11 -3.39
N ARG A 101 0.12 -23.94 -3.20
CA ARG A 101 -1.33 -23.85 -2.92
C ARG A 101 -2.18 -23.43 -4.10
N LEU A 102 -1.65 -22.63 -5.02
CA LEU A 102 -2.41 -21.93 -6.07
C LEU A 102 -1.81 -22.09 -7.47
N ALA A 103 -0.79 -22.93 -7.63
CA ALA A 103 0.07 -22.96 -8.80
C ALA A 103 0.76 -21.61 -9.08
N ARG A 104 1.36 -21.45 -10.26
CA ARG A 104 2.03 -20.21 -10.65
C ARG A 104 1.01 -19.19 -11.14
N VAL A 105 0.69 -18.21 -10.30
CA VAL A 105 -0.31 -17.17 -10.56
C VAL A 105 0.32 -15.78 -10.60
N PRO A 106 -0.29 -14.81 -11.32
CA PRO A 106 0.10 -13.40 -11.22
C PRO A 106 -0.11 -12.86 -9.80
N LEU A 107 0.66 -11.83 -9.44
CA LEU A 107 0.65 -11.25 -8.11
C LEU A 107 0.32 -9.76 -8.14
N ILE A 108 -0.35 -9.31 -7.08
CA ILE A 108 -0.49 -7.90 -6.71
C ILE A 108 0.15 -7.72 -5.35
N LEU A 109 1.22 -6.92 -5.28
CA LEU A 109 1.83 -6.57 -4.00
C LEU A 109 1.14 -5.34 -3.43
N ALA A 110 0.72 -5.43 -2.17
CA ALA A 110 -0.02 -4.38 -1.49
C ALA A 110 0.63 -4.06 -0.15
N GLY A 111 0.78 -2.79 0.17
CA GLY A 111 1.32 -2.37 1.45
C GLY A 111 1.08 -0.91 1.79
N LEU A 112 1.19 -0.60 3.06
CA LEU A 112 1.15 0.74 3.62
C LEU A 112 2.57 1.10 4.11
N CYS A 113 3.02 2.34 3.86
CA CYS A 113 4.32 2.84 4.34
C CYS A 113 5.47 1.91 3.92
N SER A 114 6.27 1.38 4.85
CA SER A 114 7.35 0.44 4.55
C SER A 114 6.89 -0.83 3.80
N GLY A 115 5.64 -1.22 3.94
CA GLY A 115 5.04 -2.29 3.12
C GLY A 115 4.91 -1.90 1.66
N ALA A 116 4.56 -0.64 1.37
CA ALA A 116 4.54 -0.10 0.01
C ALA A 116 5.95 -0.01 -0.57
N ASP A 117 6.94 0.43 0.23
CA ASP A 117 8.34 0.51 -0.20
C ASP A 117 8.92 -0.88 -0.49
N ASN A 118 8.56 -1.89 0.31
CA ASN A 118 8.93 -3.27 0.03
C ASN A 118 8.29 -3.77 -1.27
N ALA A 119 7.02 -3.46 -1.52
CA ALA A 119 6.35 -3.81 -2.78
C ALA A 119 7.08 -3.19 -4.00
N ILE A 120 7.48 -1.93 -3.91
CA ILE A 120 8.29 -1.23 -4.93
C ILE A 120 9.62 -1.95 -5.18
N ARG A 121 10.33 -2.37 -4.12
CA ARG A 121 11.61 -3.06 -4.25
C ARG A 121 11.51 -4.47 -4.82
N LEU A 122 10.41 -5.15 -4.56
CA LEU A 122 10.18 -6.53 -5.01
C LEU A 122 9.64 -6.62 -6.44
N ALA A 123 8.81 -5.66 -6.87
CA ALA A 123 8.13 -5.70 -8.15
C ALA A 123 9.06 -5.88 -9.38
N PRO A 124 10.20 -5.20 -9.51
CA PRO A 124 11.07 -5.40 -10.67
C PRO A 124 11.71 -6.79 -10.71
N LYS A 125 11.84 -7.46 -9.56
CA LYS A 125 12.55 -8.72 -9.41
C LYS A 125 11.70 -9.95 -9.75
N ASP A 126 10.39 -9.81 -9.87
CA ASP A 126 9.47 -10.92 -10.14
C ASP A 126 8.48 -10.56 -11.25
N SER A 127 8.63 -11.22 -12.39
CA SER A 127 7.77 -11.02 -13.57
C SER A 127 6.29 -11.37 -13.35
N ARG A 128 5.94 -12.08 -12.27
CA ARG A 128 4.56 -12.38 -11.90
C ARG A 128 3.83 -11.20 -11.29
N VAL A 129 4.56 -10.18 -10.82
CA VAL A 129 3.95 -8.99 -10.23
C VAL A 129 3.37 -8.13 -11.34
N VAL A 130 2.05 -8.16 -11.46
CA VAL A 130 1.27 -7.41 -12.45
C VAL A 130 0.48 -6.26 -11.84
N GLY A 131 0.60 -6.05 -10.53
CA GLY A 131 -0.08 -4.95 -9.88
C GLY A 131 0.56 -4.51 -8.57
N LEU A 132 0.42 -3.21 -8.26
CA LEU A 132 0.86 -2.61 -7.01
C LEU A 132 -0.28 -1.83 -6.37
N VAL A 133 -0.47 -1.99 -5.06
CA VAL A 133 -1.31 -1.12 -4.22
C VAL A 133 -0.42 -0.49 -3.17
N LEU A 134 -0.11 0.79 -3.38
CA LEU A 134 0.85 1.55 -2.62
C LEU A 134 0.14 2.60 -1.76
N LEU A 135 0.14 2.43 -0.45
CA LEU A 135 -0.48 3.35 0.48
C LEU A 135 0.61 4.15 1.20
N ASP A 136 0.62 5.47 0.99
CA ASP A 136 1.67 6.37 1.44
C ASP A 136 3.10 5.85 1.12
N PRO A 137 3.40 5.50 -0.15
CA PRO A 137 4.75 5.09 -0.53
C PRO A 137 5.72 6.27 -0.42
N VAL A 138 7.01 5.97 -0.34
CA VAL A 138 8.05 6.99 -0.51
C VAL A 138 7.90 7.65 -1.88
N CYS A 139 7.98 8.98 -1.91
CA CYS A 139 7.98 9.78 -3.13
C CYS A 139 8.90 10.98 -2.92
N SER A 140 9.64 11.36 -3.95
CA SER A 140 10.46 12.58 -3.90
C SER A 140 9.58 13.82 -4.11
N PRO A 141 9.89 14.94 -3.43
CA PRO A 141 9.34 16.23 -3.78
C PRO A 141 9.63 16.59 -5.25
N ASP A 142 8.68 17.21 -5.94
CA ASP A 142 8.91 17.82 -7.25
C ASP A 142 9.37 19.29 -7.11
N ASP A 143 9.80 19.91 -8.22
CA ASP A 143 10.32 21.28 -8.25
C ASP A 143 9.34 22.31 -7.66
N GLY A 144 8.04 22.07 -7.76
CA GLY A 144 6.99 22.95 -7.25
C GLY A 144 6.62 22.71 -5.78
N PHE A 145 7.14 21.66 -5.14
CA PHE A 145 6.74 21.25 -3.79
C PHE A 145 6.91 22.36 -2.75
N SER A 146 8.09 22.98 -2.71
CA SER A 146 8.43 24.03 -1.73
C SER A 146 7.55 25.27 -1.89
N ALA A 147 7.27 25.67 -3.13
CA ALA A 147 6.40 26.81 -3.42
C ALA A 147 4.97 26.56 -2.96
N ARG A 148 4.43 25.37 -3.26
CA ARG A 148 3.09 24.97 -2.80
C ARG A 148 3.00 24.85 -1.28
N ALA A 149 4.02 24.32 -0.64
CA ALA A 149 4.10 24.21 0.83
C ALA A 149 4.10 25.61 1.47
N PHE A 150 4.83 26.56 0.88
CA PHE A 150 4.85 27.96 1.32
C PHE A 150 3.46 28.59 1.18
N VAL A 151 2.86 28.54 0.00
CA VAL A 151 1.52 29.09 -0.25
C VAL A 151 0.51 28.50 0.73
N SER A 152 0.47 27.16 0.90
CA SER A 152 -0.45 26.48 1.81
C SER A 152 -0.29 26.95 3.26
N LYS A 153 0.95 27.27 3.70
CA LYS A 153 1.20 27.77 5.04
C LYS A 153 0.56 29.15 5.28
N TYR A 154 0.52 30.01 4.26
CA TYR A 154 0.03 31.39 4.38
C TYR A 154 -1.44 31.56 3.94
N THR A 155 -1.98 30.67 3.13
CA THR A 155 -3.38 30.75 2.64
C THR A 155 -4.35 29.93 3.50
N ASN A 156 -3.88 29.20 4.49
CA ASN A 156 -4.74 28.38 5.34
C ASN A 156 -5.48 29.25 6.37
N THR A 157 -6.56 29.90 5.92
CA THR A 157 -7.43 30.76 6.73
C THR A 157 -7.99 30.04 7.96
N ALA A 158 -8.20 28.72 7.90
CA ALA A 158 -8.65 27.92 9.03
C ALA A 158 -7.65 27.94 10.20
N ARG A 159 -6.34 27.94 9.93
CA ARG A 159 -5.30 28.11 10.98
C ARG A 159 -5.32 29.50 11.58
N TYR A 160 -5.59 30.54 10.76
CA TYR A 160 -5.70 31.92 11.22
C TYR A 160 -6.93 32.11 12.10
N VAL A 161 -8.07 31.55 11.69
CA VAL A 161 -9.31 31.56 12.48
C VAL A 161 -9.16 30.75 13.77
N ALA A 162 -8.50 29.61 13.73
CA ALA A 162 -8.22 28.83 14.95
C ALA A 162 -7.23 29.52 15.90
N TRP A 163 -6.24 30.25 15.36
CA TRP A 163 -5.33 31.08 16.14
C TRP A 163 -6.06 32.28 16.78
N LEU A 164 -6.93 32.98 16.00
CA LEU A 164 -7.77 34.06 16.51
C LEU A 164 -8.72 33.54 17.60
N LYS A 165 -9.43 32.43 17.38
CA LYS A 165 -10.28 31.82 18.40
C LYS A 165 -9.52 31.52 19.71
N ARG A 166 -8.33 30.92 19.63
CA ARG A 166 -7.49 30.63 20.80
C ARG A 166 -7.03 31.89 21.55
N ARG A 167 -6.94 33.01 20.86
CA ARG A 167 -6.49 34.29 21.48
C ARG A 167 -7.65 35.02 22.17
N PHE A 168 -8.90 34.72 21.80
CA PHE A 168 -10.10 35.38 22.34
C PHE A 168 -10.95 34.46 23.24
N GLU A 169 -10.67 33.15 23.28
CA GLU A 169 -11.31 32.23 24.22
C GLU A 169 -10.50 32.24 25.53
N ALA A 170 -11.17 32.62 26.64
CA ALA A 170 -10.62 32.51 27.96
C ALA A 170 -10.26 31.05 28.27
N PRO A 171 -9.23 30.76 29.08
CA PRO A 171 -8.81 29.40 29.40
C PRO A 171 -9.92 28.68 30.16
N THR A 172 -10.76 27.95 29.48
CA THR A 172 -11.65 26.98 30.09
C THR A 172 -10.77 25.77 30.49
N THR A 173 -10.72 25.55 31.80
CA THR A 173 -10.15 24.35 32.41
C THR A 173 -11.04 23.16 32.11
N GLN A 174 -10.98 22.68 30.86
CA GLN A 174 -11.44 21.33 30.53
C GLN A 174 -10.21 20.44 30.39
N PRO A 175 -10.22 19.21 30.91
CA PRO A 175 -9.14 18.27 30.70
C PRO A 175 -9.01 18.09 29.20
N ARG A 176 -7.81 18.28 28.67
CA ARG A 176 -7.44 18.01 27.28
C ARG A 176 -7.91 16.59 26.96
N GLY A 177 -9.05 16.50 26.30
CA GLY A 177 -9.45 15.31 25.59
C GLY A 177 -8.28 14.97 24.65
N SER A 178 -7.84 13.74 24.75
CA SER A 178 -6.79 13.08 23.99
C SER A 178 -6.43 13.84 22.71
N GLN A 179 -5.36 14.68 22.76
CA GLN A 179 -4.53 14.85 21.58
C GLN A 179 -4.21 13.44 21.15
N GLU A 180 -4.64 13.04 19.94
CA GLU A 180 -4.10 11.86 19.29
C GLU A 180 -2.58 12.01 19.42
N GLN A 181 -2.02 11.29 20.38
CA GLN A 181 -0.60 11.08 20.44
C GLN A 181 -0.31 10.30 19.15
N ILE A 182 0.21 11.00 18.16
CA ILE A 182 0.90 10.36 17.05
C ILE A 182 1.87 9.42 17.74
N ASP A 183 1.65 8.13 17.59
CA ASP A 183 2.44 7.11 18.24
C ASP A 183 3.92 7.43 17.98
N PRO A 184 4.75 7.66 19.02
CA PRO A 184 6.17 7.98 18.84
C PRO A 184 6.91 6.92 18.03
N LEU A 185 6.38 5.69 17.95
CA LEU A 185 6.89 4.61 17.11
C LEU A 185 6.66 4.87 15.61
N THR A 186 5.58 5.56 15.23
CA THR A 186 5.34 5.94 13.82
C THR A 186 6.21 7.11 13.36
N LEU A 187 6.69 7.95 14.29
CA LEU A 187 7.60 9.06 13.97
C LEU A 187 9.07 8.63 13.89
N ARG A 188 9.46 7.54 14.55
CA ARG A 188 10.84 7.03 14.50
C ARG A 188 11.23 6.47 13.14
N ASP A 189 10.25 5.99 12.37
CA ASP A 189 10.46 5.42 11.03
C ASP A 189 10.05 6.37 9.89
N ALA A 190 9.61 7.60 10.21
CA ALA A 190 9.38 8.61 9.19
C ALA A 190 10.73 9.00 8.57
N PRO A 191 10.93 8.81 7.25
CA PRO A 191 12.18 9.20 6.62
C PRO A 191 12.37 10.71 6.78
N THR A 192 13.58 11.14 7.11
CA THR A 192 13.91 12.57 7.14
C THR A 192 13.78 13.15 5.73
N LEU A 193 13.58 14.47 5.61
CA LEU A 193 13.58 15.15 4.30
C LEU A 193 14.84 14.84 3.47
N GLU A 194 15.96 14.61 4.15
CA GLU A 194 17.23 14.25 3.54
C GLU A 194 17.21 12.81 3.01
N GLN A 195 16.65 11.86 3.76
CA GLN A 195 16.43 10.48 3.33
C GLN A 195 15.39 10.39 2.19
N LEU A 196 14.40 11.30 2.16
CA LEU A 196 13.43 11.39 1.07
C LEU A 196 14.05 11.94 -0.23
N ARG A 197 15.06 12.83 -0.12
CA ARG A 197 15.84 13.29 -1.28
C ARG A 197 16.73 12.19 -1.84
N ASP A 198 17.20 11.30 -0.99
CA ASP A 198 18.02 10.13 -1.34
C ASP A 198 17.18 8.86 -1.59
N ALA A 199 15.85 8.93 -1.46
CA ALA A 199 15.00 7.82 -1.87
C ALA A 199 15.26 7.55 -3.36
N PRO A 200 15.67 6.32 -3.74
CA PRO A 200 16.17 6.07 -5.08
C PRO A 200 15.00 6.17 -6.07
N LEU A 201 14.84 7.37 -6.66
CA LEU A 201 13.86 7.65 -7.69
C LEU A 201 13.90 6.61 -8.81
N GLU A 202 15.09 6.13 -9.13
CA GLU A 202 15.30 5.06 -10.11
C GLU A 202 14.64 3.75 -9.69
N GLN A 203 14.67 3.39 -8.41
CA GLN A 203 14.02 2.17 -7.92
C GLN A 203 12.50 2.29 -8.04
N LEU A 204 11.96 3.47 -7.71
CA LEU A 204 10.56 3.77 -7.89
C LEU A 204 10.16 3.73 -9.38
N ARG A 205 10.96 4.37 -10.24
CA ARG A 205 10.76 4.36 -11.69
C ARG A 205 10.82 2.94 -12.27
N SER A 206 11.83 2.16 -11.92
CA SER A 206 11.99 0.77 -12.34
C SER A 206 10.79 -0.11 -11.96
N ALA A 207 10.24 0.08 -10.75
CA ALA A 207 9.03 -0.64 -10.33
C ALA A 207 7.84 -0.31 -11.24
N PHE A 208 7.61 0.97 -11.54
CA PHE A 208 6.49 1.39 -12.37
C PHE A 208 6.66 0.96 -13.83
N GLU A 209 7.88 1.07 -14.38
CA GLU A 209 8.19 0.59 -15.72
C GLU A 209 7.98 -0.92 -15.86
N SER A 210 8.43 -1.70 -14.87
CA SER A 210 8.24 -3.14 -14.85
C SER A 210 6.76 -3.56 -14.84
N ILE A 211 5.90 -2.81 -14.16
CA ILE A 211 4.46 -3.04 -14.17
C ILE A 211 3.85 -2.65 -15.52
N ARG A 212 4.26 -1.52 -16.10
CA ARG A 212 3.82 -1.09 -17.44
C ARG A 212 4.15 -2.12 -18.50
N GLU A 213 5.39 -2.64 -18.52
CA GLU A 213 5.85 -3.64 -19.48
C GLU A 213 5.08 -4.97 -19.41
N ARG A 214 4.41 -5.22 -18.31
CA ARG A 214 3.56 -6.41 -18.06
C ARG A 214 2.08 -6.13 -18.25
N ASP A 215 1.69 -5.01 -18.86
CA ASP A 215 0.30 -4.55 -18.98
C ASP A 215 -0.43 -4.54 -17.63
N GLY A 216 0.33 -4.29 -16.57
CA GLY A 216 -0.15 -4.29 -15.19
C GLY A 216 -0.77 -2.96 -14.79
N ARG A 217 -1.10 -2.84 -13.49
CA ARG A 217 -1.76 -1.64 -12.95
C ARG A 217 -1.17 -1.24 -11.62
N VAL A 218 -1.11 0.07 -11.36
CA VAL A 218 -0.69 0.62 -10.06
C VAL A 218 -1.80 1.47 -9.47
N LEU A 219 -2.04 1.31 -8.17
CA LEU A 219 -2.84 2.23 -7.35
C LEU A 219 -1.93 2.83 -6.29
N SER A 220 -1.76 4.15 -6.32
CA SER A 220 -1.04 4.90 -5.29
C SER A 220 -2.01 5.81 -4.55
N VAL A 221 -2.02 5.75 -3.23
CA VAL A 221 -2.88 6.60 -2.38
C VAL A 221 -1.98 7.34 -1.40
N PHE A 222 -2.09 8.66 -1.40
CA PHE A 222 -1.36 9.55 -0.50
C PHE A 222 -2.33 10.22 0.47
N THR A 223 -1.98 10.15 1.76
CA THR A 223 -2.79 10.70 2.86
C THR A 223 -2.15 11.95 3.48
N GLN A 224 -2.69 12.39 4.59
CA GLN A 224 -2.10 13.45 5.41
C GLN A 224 -0.63 13.19 5.79
N TYR A 225 -0.24 11.92 5.97
CA TYR A 225 1.14 11.54 6.30
C TYR A 225 2.12 11.96 5.22
N ALA A 226 1.72 11.86 3.94
CA ALA A 226 2.57 12.19 2.82
C ALA A 226 2.81 13.69 2.63
N LEU A 227 2.08 14.58 3.32
CA LEU A 227 2.17 16.04 3.14
C LEU A 227 3.59 16.61 3.32
N GLN A 228 4.46 15.89 4.01
CA GLN A 228 5.87 16.28 4.17
C GLN A 228 6.72 16.13 2.91
N TYR A 229 6.26 15.36 1.90
CA TYR A 229 6.97 15.11 0.63
C TYR A 229 6.05 15.06 -0.59
N TYR A 230 4.75 15.02 -0.40
CA TYR A 230 3.74 14.95 -1.46
C TYR A 230 2.57 15.88 -1.09
N ASN A 231 2.35 16.93 -1.87
CA ASN A 231 1.36 17.96 -1.53
C ASN A 231 0.44 18.38 -2.68
N GLN A 232 0.48 17.67 -3.80
CA GLN A 232 -0.42 17.93 -4.93
C GLN A 232 -0.70 16.63 -5.70
N ALA A 233 -1.96 16.41 -6.07
CA ALA A 233 -2.35 15.32 -6.97
C ALA A 233 -1.55 15.37 -8.29
N GLY A 234 -1.13 14.21 -8.79
CA GLY A 234 -0.31 14.10 -9.98
C GLY A 234 1.18 14.39 -9.76
N GLN A 235 1.63 14.63 -8.53
CA GLN A 235 3.05 14.85 -8.23
C GLN A 235 3.88 13.62 -8.55
N LEU A 236 3.39 12.41 -8.23
CA LEU A 236 4.11 11.16 -8.51
C LEU A 236 4.33 10.98 -10.02
N ALA A 237 3.32 11.27 -10.83
CA ALA A 237 3.43 11.23 -12.29
C ALA A 237 4.53 12.16 -12.82
N ARG A 238 4.61 13.38 -12.30
CA ARG A 238 5.66 14.36 -12.69
C ARG A 238 7.05 13.92 -12.27
N VAL A 239 7.18 13.40 -11.05
CA VAL A 239 8.48 12.94 -10.51
C VAL A 239 9.00 11.73 -11.27
N LEU A 240 8.11 10.78 -11.60
CA LEU A 240 8.51 9.57 -12.29
C LEU A 240 8.83 9.81 -13.77
N GLY A 241 8.07 10.64 -14.46
CA GLY A 241 8.24 10.86 -15.90
C GLY A 241 8.06 9.60 -16.76
N VAL A 242 7.32 8.59 -16.26
CA VAL A 242 7.09 7.33 -16.96
C VAL A 242 6.05 7.54 -18.05
N ALA A 243 6.40 7.13 -19.29
CA ALA A 243 5.50 7.26 -20.43
C ALA A 243 4.19 6.49 -20.23
N GLY A 244 3.05 7.12 -20.60
CA GLY A 244 1.75 6.48 -20.47
C GLY A 244 1.27 6.27 -19.02
N TYR A 245 1.85 6.96 -18.04
CA TYR A 245 1.55 6.80 -16.61
C TYR A 245 0.05 6.69 -16.32
N GLN A 246 -0.77 7.58 -16.88
CA GLN A 246 -2.21 7.62 -16.62
C GLN A 246 -3.00 6.42 -17.19
N GLN A 247 -2.39 5.64 -18.08
CA GLN A 247 -3.05 4.47 -18.68
C GLN A 247 -3.04 3.26 -17.73
N PHE A 248 -2.00 3.14 -16.89
CA PHE A 248 -1.84 2.02 -15.97
C PHE A 248 -1.81 2.41 -14.49
N CYS A 249 -1.67 3.71 -14.17
CA CYS A 249 -1.63 4.21 -12.79
C CYS A 249 -2.90 4.96 -12.42
N THR A 250 -3.41 4.67 -11.23
CA THR A 250 -4.41 5.45 -10.51
C THR A 250 -3.73 6.11 -9.32
N GLU A 251 -3.69 7.43 -9.28
CA GLU A 251 -3.07 8.21 -8.21
C GLU A 251 -4.15 8.99 -7.46
N LEU A 252 -4.27 8.75 -6.16
CA LEU A 252 -5.27 9.37 -5.29
C LEU A 252 -4.57 10.17 -4.20
N PHE A 253 -5.06 11.37 -3.94
CA PHE A 253 -4.56 12.23 -2.88
C PHE A 253 -5.69 12.62 -1.93
N TRP A 254 -5.59 12.17 -0.68
CA TRP A 254 -6.59 12.40 0.36
C TRP A 254 -5.94 13.05 1.60
N PRO A 255 -5.63 14.35 1.54
CA PRO A 255 -4.91 15.04 2.61
C PRO A 255 -5.68 15.14 3.92
N GLN A 256 -6.95 14.75 3.96
CA GLN A 256 -7.78 14.68 5.17
C GLN A 256 -7.78 13.28 5.81
N ALA A 257 -7.33 12.27 5.07
CA ALA A 257 -7.27 10.90 5.59
C ALA A 257 -6.01 10.70 6.42
N GLU A 258 -6.14 10.01 7.55
CA GLU A 258 -5.02 9.67 8.42
C GLU A 258 -4.24 8.48 7.85
N HIS A 259 -2.96 8.44 8.12
CA HIS A 259 -2.05 7.38 7.69
C HIS A 259 -2.56 5.96 7.96
N THR A 260 -3.10 5.74 9.16
CA THR A 260 -3.57 4.43 9.62
C THR A 260 -5.06 4.18 9.37
N TYR A 261 -5.75 5.09 8.65
CA TYR A 261 -7.18 4.99 8.33
C TYR A 261 -8.03 4.72 9.57
N THR A 262 -7.78 5.48 10.66
CA THR A 262 -8.46 5.34 11.95
C THR A 262 -9.96 5.58 11.82
N LEU A 263 -10.35 6.64 11.09
CA LEU A 263 -11.76 6.92 10.83
C LEU A 263 -12.35 5.88 9.87
N GLU A 264 -13.51 5.34 10.24
CA GLU A 264 -14.20 4.33 9.43
C GLU A 264 -14.54 4.83 8.03
N LEU A 265 -14.91 6.11 7.91
CA LEU A 265 -15.21 6.74 6.62
C LEU A 265 -14.02 6.64 5.66
N HIS A 266 -12.81 6.99 6.11
CA HIS A 266 -11.61 6.93 5.30
C HIS A 266 -11.21 5.50 4.98
N ARG A 267 -11.38 4.59 5.94
CA ARG A 267 -11.11 3.15 5.73
C ARG A 267 -12.06 2.53 4.71
N ARG A 268 -13.36 2.82 4.77
CA ARG A 268 -14.34 2.36 3.78
C ARG A 268 -14.04 2.92 2.40
N ARG A 269 -13.76 4.22 2.30
CA ARG A 269 -13.35 4.87 1.05
C ARG A 269 -12.14 4.18 0.42
N LEU A 270 -11.13 3.83 1.21
CA LEU A 270 -9.95 3.12 0.73
C LEU A 270 -10.30 1.72 0.23
N ILE A 271 -11.08 0.96 0.99
CA ILE A 271 -11.52 -0.38 0.60
C ILE A 271 -12.27 -0.32 -0.74
N ASP A 272 -13.19 0.62 -0.91
CA ASP A 272 -13.97 0.76 -2.14
C ASP A 272 -13.08 1.21 -3.32
N ALA A 273 -12.11 2.08 -3.11
CA ALA A 273 -11.14 2.46 -4.13
C ALA A 273 -10.30 1.26 -4.60
N ILE A 274 -9.79 0.44 -3.68
CA ILE A 274 -9.02 -0.77 -4.01
C ILE A 274 -9.91 -1.78 -4.75
N LYS A 275 -11.14 -1.99 -4.32
CA LYS A 275 -12.11 -2.88 -4.99
C LYS A 275 -12.42 -2.41 -6.43
N THR A 276 -12.67 -1.13 -6.60
CA THR A 276 -12.93 -0.53 -7.91
C THR A 276 -11.74 -0.73 -8.85
N TRP A 277 -10.54 -0.45 -8.37
CA TRP A 277 -9.29 -0.65 -9.10
C TRP A 277 -9.06 -2.14 -9.45
N ALA A 278 -9.22 -3.03 -8.47
CA ALA A 278 -9.08 -4.48 -8.67
C ALA A 278 -10.09 -5.03 -9.70
N GLY A 279 -11.28 -4.46 -9.79
CA GLY A 279 -12.29 -4.79 -10.79
C GLY A 279 -11.79 -4.66 -12.23
N GLY A 280 -10.74 -3.86 -12.47
CA GLY A 280 -10.09 -3.77 -13.77
C GLY A 280 -9.47 -5.08 -14.24
N PHE A 281 -8.88 -5.88 -13.34
CA PHE A 281 -8.32 -7.19 -13.68
C PHE A 281 -9.41 -8.21 -14.05
N ILE A 282 -10.61 -8.11 -13.47
CA ILE A 282 -11.74 -8.97 -13.82
C ILE A 282 -12.22 -8.65 -15.24
N ARG A 283 -12.37 -7.36 -15.59
CA ARG A 283 -12.82 -6.94 -16.93
C ARG A 283 -11.85 -7.40 -18.01
N SER A 284 -10.55 -7.14 -17.84
CA SER A 284 -9.52 -7.57 -18.80
C SER A 284 -9.55 -9.09 -19.06
N ARG A 285 -9.82 -9.91 -18.03
CA ARG A 285 -9.90 -11.37 -18.19
C ARG A 285 -11.17 -11.82 -18.91
N ILE A 286 -12.30 -11.17 -18.68
CA ILE A 286 -13.56 -11.49 -19.37
C ILE A 286 -13.45 -11.17 -20.85
N ASP A 287 -12.82 -10.04 -21.21
CA ASP A 287 -12.63 -9.63 -22.60
C ASP A 287 -11.73 -10.61 -23.37
N VAL A 288 -10.63 -11.07 -22.75
CA VAL A 288 -9.75 -12.10 -23.33
C VAL A 288 -10.53 -13.41 -23.58
N THR A 289 -11.35 -13.84 -22.61
CA THR A 289 -12.09 -15.11 -22.75
C THR A 289 -13.17 -15.03 -23.84
N ARG A 290 -13.78 -13.88 -24.06
CA ARG A 290 -14.76 -13.67 -25.13
C ARG A 290 -14.12 -13.69 -26.52
N ASN A 291 -12.93 -13.11 -26.67
CA ASN A 291 -12.23 -13.07 -27.96
C ASN A 291 -11.66 -14.43 -28.39
N ILE A 292 -11.37 -15.34 -27.45
CA ILE A 292 -10.90 -16.71 -27.75
C ILE A 292 -12.06 -17.66 -28.12
N GLY A 293 -13.29 -17.32 -27.75
CA GLY A 293 -14.48 -18.18 -28.03
C GLY A 293 -15.22 -17.81 -29.30
N THR A 294 -14.68 -16.94 -30.16
CA THR A 294 -15.29 -16.49 -31.43
C THR A 294 -14.52 -16.96 -32.68
N ASP A 295 -13.51 -17.77 -32.51
CA ASP A 295 -12.81 -18.51 -33.57
C ASP A 295 -13.20 -20.00 -33.44
#